data_2f55ebc7908644b02b210e257eebfa1b
#
_entry.id   2f55ebc7908644b02b210e257eebfa1b
#
_cell.length_a   1.000
_cell.length_b   1.000
_cell.length_c   1.000
_cell.angle_alpha   90.00
_cell.angle_beta   90.00
_cell.angle_gamma   90.00
#
_symmetry.space_group_name_H-M   'P 1'
#
loop_
_entity.id
_entity.type
_entity.pdbx_description
1 polymer ?
#
loop_
_entity_poly.entity_id
_entity_poly.type
_entity_poly.pdbx_seq_one_letter_code
_entity_poly.pdbx_strand_id
1 'polypeptide(L)'
;MIIDHICIAVKDIEEGIAYWEKVFGYRQMTGIVINSLQKVKVAFLKKENSLTIKIIEPLKDNQSLVNFVSRGGGFHHICFRCDNINEELKDLKNKGLITLVPPQPGEAFNNHDIAFLLARYGLNIELIDTDEKADIL
;
A
#
# COMPACT_ATOMS: atom_id res chain seq x y z
N MET A 1 1.64 6.67 15.77
CA MET A 1 1.66 6.33 14.30
C MET A 1 1.33 7.54 13.46
N ILE A 2 1.88 7.56 12.27
CA ILE A 2 1.60 8.60 11.27
C ILE A 2 1.17 7.93 9.96
N ILE A 3 0.45 8.67 9.12
CA ILE A 3 0.11 8.15 7.77
C ILE A 3 1.36 8.21 6.90
N ASP A 4 1.76 7.07 6.36
CA ASP A 4 2.89 6.97 5.42
C ASP A 4 2.43 7.23 4.00
N HIS A 5 1.34 6.59 3.57
CA HIS A 5 0.81 6.75 2.22
C HIS A 5 -0.66 6.34 2.14
N ILE A 6 -1.26 6.70 1.02
CA ILE A 6 -2.58 6.24 0.59
C ILE A 6 -2.40 5.35 -0.62
N CYS A 7 -3.07 4.21 -0.66
CA CYS A 7 -2.98 3.25 -1.75
C CYS A 7 -4.17 3.29 -2.67
N ILE A 8 -3.90 3.37 -3.97
CA ILE A 8 -4.87 3.33 -5.05
C ILE A 8 -4.61 2.06 -5.87
N ALA A 9 -5.63 1.23 -6.05
CA ALA A 9 -5.54 0.03 -6.88
C ALA A 9 -6.08 0.32 -8.27
N VAL A 10 -5.32 -0.09 -9.28
CA VAL A 10 -5.62 0.17 -10.68
C VAL A 10 -5.50 -1.13 -11.49
N LYS A 11 -6.11 -1.13 -12.66
CA LYS A 11 -6.07 -2.27 -13.57
C LYS A 11 -4.73 -2.39 -14.30
N ASP A 12 -4.09 -1.25 -14.59
CA ASP A 12 -2.79 -1.15 -15.25
C ASP A 12 -1.95 -0.10 -14.53
N ILE A 13 -0.83 -0.52 -13.97
CA ILE A 13 -0.02 0.36 -13.11
C ILE A 13 0.63 1.50 -13.89
N GLU A 14 1.05 1.26 -15.13
CA GLU A 14 1.68 2.30 -15.95
C GLU A 14 0.66 3.39 -16.33
N GLU A 15 -0.54 2.99 -16.67
CA GLU A 15 -1.64 3.95 -16.92
C GLU A 15 -2.01 4.71 -15.65
N GLY A 16 -2.06 4.03 -14.51
CA GLY A 16 -2.33 4.66 -13.21
C GLY A 16 -1.29 5.71 -12.85
N ILE A 17 -0.01 5.37 -13.01
CA ILE A 17 1.10 6.31 -12.76
C ILE A 17 0.96 7.53 -13.68
N ALA A 18 0.78 7.30 -14.98
CA ALA A 18 0.66 8.38 -15.96
C ALA A 18 -0.53 9.30 -15.67
N TYR A 19 -1.65 8.73 -15.23
CA TYR A 19 -2.84 9.51 -14.86
C TYR A 19 -2.56 10.44 -13.67
N TRP A 20 -1.97 9.91 -12.61
CA TRP A 20 -1.63 10.71 -11.42
C TRP A 20 -0.60 11.79 -11.70
N GLU A 21 0.36 11.50 -12.58
CA GLU A 21 1.35 12.49 -13.00
C GLU A 21 0.68 13.62 -13.79
N LYS A 22 -0.14 13.27 -14.77
CA LYS A 22 -0.76 14.24 -15.68
C LYS A 22 -1.84 15.08 -14.98
N VAL A 23 -2.69 14.45 -14.18
CA VAL A 23 -3.89 15.10 -13.62
C VAL A 23 -3.60 15.78 -12.29
N PHE A 24 -2.81 15.13 -11.42
CA PHE A 24 -2.59 15.62 -10.06
C PHE A 24 -1.18 16.16 -9.81
N GLY A 25 -0.30 16.11 -10.79
CA GLY A 25 1.04 16.69 -10.71
C GLY A 25 2.00 15.91 -9.81
N TYR A 26 1.74 14.63 -9.59
CA TYR A 26 2.68 13.75 -8.89
C TYR A 26 3.85 13.36 -9.79
N ARG A 27 4.91 12.85 -9.16
CA ARG A 27 6.06 12.27 -9.87
C ARG A 27 6.32 10.88 -9.34
N GLN A 28 6.76 9.99 -10.21
CA GLN A 28 7.18 8.65 -9.81
C GLN A 28 8.39 8.75 -8.88
N MET A 29 8.27 8.16 -7.69
CA MET A 29 9.33 8.15 -6.68
C MET A 29 10.16 6.88 -6.76
N THR A 30 9.52 5.76 -7.11
CA THR A 30 10.17 4.44 -7.24
C THR A 30 9.87 3.84 -8.60
N GLY A 31 10.69 2.85 -9.02
CA GLY A 31 10.33 1.94 -10.08
C GLY A 31 9.16 1.05 -9.67
N ILE A 32 8.74 0.19 -10.59
CA ILE A 32 7.69 -0.81 -10.31
C ILE A 32 8.34 -2.04 -9.70
N VAL A 33 7.91 -2.41 -8.48
CA VAL A 33 8.43 -3.55 -7.71
C VAL A 33 7.31 -4.56 -7.49
N ILE A 34 7.61 -5.84 -7.55
CA ILE A 34 6.64 -6.89 -7.26
C ILE A 34 6.75 -7.29 -5.79
N ASN A 35 5.66 -7.12 -5.04
CA ASN A 35 5.47 -7.72 -3.73
C ASN A 35 4.90 -9.12 -3.93
N SER A 36 5.75 -10.12 -3.87
CA SER A 36 5.39 -11.49 -4.27
C SER A 36 4.37 -12.14 -3.33
N LEU A 37 4.51 -11.94 -2.02
CA LEU A 37 3.58 -12.49 -1.03
C LEU A 37 2.23 -11.80 -1.07
N GLN A 38 2.20 -10.49 -1.30
CA GLN A 38 0.97 -9.72 -1.43
C GLN A 38 0.37 -9.81 -2.83
N LYS A 39 1.12 -10.35 -3.80
CA LYS A 39 0.69 -10.58 -5.17
C LYS A 39 0.24 -9.32 -5.89
N VAL A 40 1.09 -8.29 -5.82
CA VAL A 40 0.85 -6.99 -6.48
C VAL A 40 2.13 -6.43 -7.08
N LYS A 41 1.96 -5.65 -8.16
CA LYS A 41 2.97 -4.69 -8.60
C LYS A 41 2.76 -3.40 -7.83
N VAL A 42 3.85 -2.74 -7.45
CA VAL A 42 3.82 -1.54 -6.58
C VAL A 42 4.71 -0.46 -7.16
N ALA A 43 4.22 0.78 -7.15
CA ALA A 43 5.03 1.97 -7.36
C ALA A 43 4.58 3.06 -6.40
N PHE A 44 5.53 3.89 -5.96
CA PHE A 44 5.23 5.05 -5.12
C PHE A 44 5.38 6.33 -5.93
N LEU A 45 4.50 7.29 -5.67
CA LEU A 45 4.48 8.61 -6.28
C LEU A 45 4.59 9.67 -5.20
N LYS A 46 5.26 10.76 -5.51
CA LYS A 46 5.46 11.88 -4.59
C LYS A 46 5.05 13.20 -5.20
N LYS A 47 4.67 14.11 -4.34
CA LYS A 47 4.41 15.50 -4.66
C LYS A 47 4.77 16.34 -3.44
N GLU A 48 5.42 17.48 -3.65
CA GLU A 48 5.84 18.36 -2.57
C GLU A 48 4.64 18.79 -1.72
N ASN A 49 4.80 18.77 -0.40
CA ASN A 49 3.77 19.12 0.58
C ASN A 49 2.49 18.29 0.49
N SER A 50 2.59 17.05 0.00
CA SER A 50 1.45 16.16 -0.13
C SER A 50 1.80 14.76 0.36
N LEU A 51 0.77 13.95 0.67
CA LEU A 51 0.97 12.56 1.03
C LEU A 51 1.52 11.76 -0.15
N THR A 52 2.37 10.81 0.16
CA THR A 52 2.83 9.81 -0.82
C THR A 52 1.64 8.96 -1.27
N ILE A 53 1.60 8.66 -2.55
CA ILE A 53 0.59 7.77 -3.13
C ILE A 53 1.28 6.48 -3.56
N LYS A 54 0.68 5.36 -3.16
CA LYS A 54 1.08 4.02 -3.61
C LYS A 54 0.09 3.57 -4.67
N ILE A 55 0.58 3.21 -5.84
CA ILE A 55 -0.25 2.63 -6.91
C ILE A 55 0.04 1.13 -6.94
N ILE A 56 -1.02 0.32 -6.97
CA ILE A 56 -0.87 -1.12 -7.08
C ILE A 56 -1.70 -1.68 -8.24
N GLU A 57 -1.15 -2.73 -8.85
CA GLU A 57 -1.82 -3.55 -9.85
C GLU A 57 -1.78 -5.00 -9.37
N PRO A 58 -2.90 -5.73 -9.33
CA PRO A 58 -2.88 -7.13 -8.90
C PRO A 58 -2.16 -8.03 -9.90
N LEU A 59 -1.42 -9.03 -9.38
CA LEU A 59 -1.00 -10.17 -10.18
C LEU A 59 -2.23 -11.05 -10.46
N LYS A 60 -2.14 -11.91 -11.47
CA LYS A 60 -3.28 -12.70 -11.96
C LYS A 60 -3.91 -13.60 -10.91
N ASP A 61 -3.11 -14.10 -9.97
CA ASP A 61 -3.57 -15.00 -8.90
C ASP A 61 -4.07 -14.28 -7.65
N ASN A 62 -4.11 -12.94 -7.66
CA ASN A 62 -4.73 -12.13 -6.61
C ASN A 62 -6.20 -11.89 -6.95
N GLN A 63 -7.03 -12.89 -6.74
CA GLN A 63 -8.40 -12.88 -7.24
C GLN A 63 -9.27 -11.76 -6.66
N SER A 64 -9.16 -11.51 -5.35
CA SER A 64 -9.96 -10.46 -4.70
C SER A 64 -9.64 -9.07 -5.25
N LEU A 65 -8.36 -8.79 -5.47
CA LEU A 65 -7.93 -7.50 -5.99
C LEU A 65 -8.20 -7.37 -7.50
N VAL A 66 -8.07 -8.47 -8.25
CA VAL A 66 -8.51 -8.52 -9.66
C VAL A 66 -9.98 -8.15 -9.77
N ASN A 67 -10.82 -8.71 -8.90
CA ASN A 67 -12.25 -8.38 -8.86
C ASN A 67 -12.48 -6.91 -8.51
N PHE A 68 -11.72 -6.38 -7.54
CA PHE A 68 -11.83 -4.98 -7.13
C PHE A 68 -11.52 -4.02 -8.28
N VAL A 69 -10.41 -4.22 -8.99
CA VAL A 69 -10.03 -3.34 -10.10
C VAL A 69 -10.93 -3.52 -11.32
N SER A 70 -11.51 -4.70 -11.51
CA SER A 70 -12.48 -4.93 -12.60
C SER A 70 -13.77 -4.15 -12.41
N ARG A 71 -14.09 -3.78 -11.16
CA ARG A 71 -15.25 -2.96 -10.80
C ARG A 71 -14.93 -1.46 -10.76
N GLY A 72 -13.74 -1.06 -11.22
CA GLY A 72 -13.32 0.33 -11.27
C GLY A 72 -12.09 0.65 -10.43
N GLY A 73 -11.76 -0.17 -9.44
CA GLY A 73 -10.61 0.09 -8.56
C GLY A 73 -10.76 1.35 -7.73
N GLY A 74 -9.65 2.05 -7.53
CA GLY A 74 -9.61 3.29 -6.76
C GLY A 74 -9.02 3.12 -5.37
N PHE A 75 -9.50 3.88 -4.40
CA PHE A 75 -9.00 3.83 -3.03
C PHE A 75 -9.05 2.41 -2.47
N HIS A 76 -7.90 1.95 -1.94
CA HIS A 76 -7.79 0.59 -1.40
C HIS A 76 -7.50 0.59 0.11
N HIS A 77 -6.50 1.33 0.56
CA HIS A 77 -6.16 1.38 1.98
C HIS A 77 -5.35 2.62 2.35
N ILE A 78 -5.26 2.86 3.65
CA ILE A 78 -4.34 3.83 4.25
C ILE A 78 -3.22 3.03 4.92
N CYS A 79 -1.97 3.44 4.75
CA CYS A 79 -0.84 2.86 5.45
C CYS A 79 -0.41 3.76 6.60
N PHE A 80 -0.30 3.18 7.78
CA PHE A 80 0.29 3.83 8.95
C PHE A 80 1.68 3.27 9.21
N ARG A 81 2.59 4.18 9.55
CA ARG A 81 3.94 3.83 9.99
C ARG A 81 4.05 4.00 11.50
N CYS A 82 4.58 2.98 12.16
CA CYS A 82 4.79 2.93 13.60
C CYS A 82 6.27 2.66 13.90
N ASP A 83 6.62 2.64 15.19
CA ASP A 83 8.00 2.37 15.62
C ASP A 83 8.31 0.87 15.67
N ASN A 84 7.33 0.04 16.05
CA ASN A 84 7.46 -1.41 16.14
C ASN A 84 6.16 -2.06 15.71
N ILE A 85 6.21 -2.83 14.62
CA ILE A 85 5.00 -3.41 14.01
C ILE A 85 4.30 -4.40 14.94
N ASN A 86 5.05 -5.22 15.68
CA ASN A 86 4.46 -6.24 16.55
C ASN A 86 3.75 -5.62 17.76
N GLU A 87 4.35 -4.60 18.36
CA GLU A 87 3.75 -3.88 19.49
C GLU A 87 2.48 -3.12 19.05
N GLU A 88 2.58 -2.42 17.91
CA GLU A 88 1.44 -1.66 17.40
C GLU A 88 0.30 -2.57 16.98
N LEU A 89 0.60 -3.70 16.35
CA LEU A 89 -0.39 -4.68 15.97
C LEU A 89 -1.16 -5.19 17.18
N LYS A 90 -0.46 -5.48 18.28
CA LYS A 90 -1.07 -5.91 19.53
C LYS A 90 -2.00 -4.83 20.11
N ASP A 91 -1.54 -3.59 20.12
CA ASP A 91 -2.34 -2.45 20.62
C ASP A 91 -3.59 -2.24 19.77
N LEU A 92 -3.46 -2.27 18.45
CA LEU A 92 -4.60 -2.12 17.53
C LEU A 92 -5.62 -3.25 17.67
N LYS A 93 -5.16 -4.49 17.85
CA LYS A 93 -6.05 -5.64 18.13
C LYS A 93 -6.82 -5.42 19.43
N ASN A 94 -6.17 -4.93 20.47
CA ASN A 94 -6.82 -4.60 21.73
C ASN A 94 -7.87 -3.50 21.59
N LYS A 95 -7.71 -2.62 20.59
CA LYS A 95 -8.66 -1.56 20.26
C LYS A 95 -9.76 -2.02 19.30
N GLY A 96 -9.81 -3.30 18.95
CA GLY A 96 -10.89 -3.88 18.18
C GLY A 96 -10.63 -4.06 16.69
N LEU A 97 -9.44 -3.75 16.19
CA LEU A 97 -9.10 -4.03 14.79
C LEU A 97 -8.87 -5.53 14.58
N ILE A 98 -9.17 -6.00 13.39
CA ILE A 98 -9.03 -7.41 13.00
C ILE A 98 -7.82 -7.55 12.10
N THR A 99 -6.90 -8.44 12.43
CA THR A 99 -5.76 -8.76 11.57
C THR A 99 -6.24 -9.57 10.37
N LEU A 100 -6.04 -9.05 9.17
CA LEU A 100 -6.32 -9.74 7.92
C LEU A 100 -5.10 -10.51 7.42
N VAL A 101 -3.92 -9.90 7.51
CA VAL A 101 -2.65 -10.49 7.12
C VAL A 101 -1.62 -10.17 8.20
N PRO A 102 -1.04 -11.21 8.86
CA PRO A 102 0.01 -10.98 9.85
C PRO A 102 1.29 -10.44 9.19
N PRO A 103 2.23 -9.91 9.99
CA PRO A 103 3.47 -9.35 9.44
C PRO A 103 4.20 -10.34 8.54
N GLN A 104 4.52 -9.89 7.34
CA GLN A 104 5.29 -10.64 6.36
C GLN A 104 6.06 -9.66 5.45
N PRO A 105 7.22 -10.08 4.91
CA PRO A 105 8.06 -9.16 4.14
C PRO A 105 7.40 -8.69 2.86
N GLY A 106 7.71 -7.43 2.48
CA GLY A 106 7.31 -6.85 1.21
C GLY A 106 8.51 -6.26 0.49
N GLU A 107 8.76 -6.70 -0.73
CA GLU A 107 9.92 -6.28 -1.52
C GLU A 107 9.92 -4.76 -1.77
N ALA A 108 8.75 -4.13 -1.92
CA ALA A 108 8.63 -2.69 -2.11
C ALA A 108 9.13 -1.87 -0.91
N PHE A 109 9.31 -2.51 0.25
CA PHE A 109 9.84 -1.92 1.48
C PHE A 109 11.20 -2.54 1.86
N ASN A 110 11.99 -2.97 0.89
CA ASN A 110 13.27 -3.64 1.11
C ASN A 110 13.17 -4.85 2.04
N ASN A 111 12.09 -5.62 1.91
CA ASN A 111 11.77 -6.82 2.71
C ASN A 111 11.48 -6.54 4.19
N HIS A 112 11.20 -5.31 4.58
CA HIS A 112 10.61 -5.05 5.89
C HIS A 112 9.19 -5.61 5.95
N ASP A 113 8.76 -5.97 7.15
CA ASP A 113 7.45 -6.56 7.35
C ASP A 113 6.32 -5.54 7.14
N ILE A 114 5.24 -6.04 6.57
CA ILE A 114 3.98 -5.32 6.43
C ILE A 114 2.85 -6.19 6.95
N ALA A 115 1.83 -5.57 7.54
CA ALA A 115 0.64 -6.25 8.03
C ALA A 115 -0.60 -5.52 7.52
N PHE A 116 -1.72 -6.23 7.46
CA PHE A 116 -3.00 -5.64 7.09
C PHE A 116 -4.05 -5.92 8.15
N LEU A 117 -4.84 -4.90 8.46
CA LEU A 117 -5.92 -4.97 9.43
C LEU A 117 -7.19 -4.37 8.85
N LEU A 118 -8.33 -4.79 9.41
CA LEU A 118 -9.62 -4.19 9.11
C LEU A 118 -10.07 -3.34 10.31
N ALA A 119 -10.27 -2.07 10.06
CA ALA A 119 -10.84 -1.11 11.00
C ALA A 119 -12.35 -0.97 10.78
N ARG A 120 -13.02 -0.15 11.61
CA ARG A 120 -14.43 0.15 11.41
C ARG A 120 -14.69 0.78 10.04
N TYR A 121 -15.94 0.71 9.60
CA TYR A 121 -16.43 1.30 8.35
C TYR A 121 -15.79 0.70 7.10
N GLY A 122 -15.32 -0.56 7.20
CA GLY A 122 -14.71 -1.26 6.10
C GLY A 122 -13.34 -0.70 5.68
N LEU A 123 -12.67 0.04 6.57
CA LEU A 123 -11.40 0.66 6.26
C LEU A 123 -10.26 -0.35 6.36
N ASN A 124 -9.60 -0.62 5.25
CA ASN A 124 -8.38 -1.42 5.21
C ASN A 124 -7.18 -0.57 5.64
N ILE A 125 -6.39 -1.11 6.55
CA ILE A 125 -5.18 -0.48 7.08
C ILE A 125 -3.99 -1.36 6.75
N GLU A 126 -2.96 -0.76 6.15
CA GLU A 126 -1.62 -1.35 6.09
C GLU A 126 -0.79 -0.79 7.24
N LEU A 127 0.02 -1.62 7.88
CA LEU A 127 0.90 -1.23 8.97
C LEU A 127 2.34 -1.58 8.61
N ILE A 128 3.24 -0.61 8.76
CA ILE A 128 4.68 -0.77 8.53
C ILE A 128 5.46 -0.12 9.67
N ASP A 129 6.73 -0.51 9.86
CA ASP A 129 7.64 0.13 10.80
C ASP A 129 8.95 0.60 10.14
N THR A 130 8.86 0.96 8.87
CA THR A 130 9.98 1.47 8.09
C THR A 130 9.53 2.65 7.20
N ASP A 131 10.44 3.56 6.91
CA ASP A 131 10.25 4.58 5.87
C ASP A 131 10.94 4.22 4.56
N GLU A 132 11.64 3.08 4.52
CA GLU A 132 12.36 2.64 3.32
C GLU A 132 11.39 2.23 2.21
N LYS A 133 11.77 2.60 0.98
CA LYS A 133 11.11 2.16 -0.24
C LYS A 133 12.18 1.61 -1.18
N ALA A 134 11.86 0.51 -1.85
CA ALA A 134 12.76 -0.12 -2.81
C ALA A 134 12.76 0.66 -4.12
N ASP A 135 13.86 0.52 -4.86
CA ASP A 135 14.00 1.01 -6.24
C ASP A 135 13.72 2.52 -6.39
N ILE A 136 14.28 3.32 -5.49
CA ILE A 136 14.19 4.78 -5.55
C ILE A 136 14.82 5.31 -6.85
N LEU A 137 14.08 6.15 -7.56
CA LEU A 137 14.52 6.77 -8.82
C LEU A 137 15.37 8.01 -8.57
#